data_5744c9157f8b47fb4c3f288966b4cb02
#
_entry.id   5744c9157f8b47fb4c3f288966b4cb02
#
_cell.length_a   1.000
_cell.length_b   1.000
_cell.length_c   1.000
_cell.angle_alpha   90.00
_cell.angle_beta   90.00
_cell.angle_gamma   90.00
#
_symmetry.space_group_name_H-M   'P 1'
#
loop_
_entity.id
_entity.type
_entity.pdbx_description
1 polymer ?
#
loop_
_entity_poly.entity_id
_entity_poly.type
_entity_poly.pdbx_seq_one_letter_code
_entity_poly.pdbx_strand_id
1 'polypeptide(L)'
;MGGCASRVGLYMEFVVWGMGWAEVVVVAATAASPVGELLVAYPLGLALGLDPLVSLVVSVLSNLVPVPLLLRFLWFLRRRFGRFFGWVERRGGFYSSYARWGLPVFFLLTPLAGVYATTLVMRLFGFSGFVVFFVQAGSLAAWGAVLYLATLGVFSA
;
A
#
# COMPACT_ATOMS: atom_id res chain seq x y z
N MET A 1 -32.99 -25.93 -18.69
CA MET A 1 -32.40 -25.12 -17.59
C MET A 1 -30.86 -25.13 -17.66
N GLY A 2 -30.26 -24.58 -18.70
CA GLY A 2 -28.82 -24.66 -18.98
C GLY A 2 -28.17 -23.35 -19.47
N GLY A 3 -28.82 -22.18 -19.29
CA GLY A 3 -28.36 -20.94 -19.92
C GLY A 3 -27.71 -19.89 -19.01
N CYS A 4 -27.68 -20.11 -17.70
CA CYS A 4 -27.20 -19.07 -16.76
C CYS A 4 -25.70 -19.20 -16.42
N ALA A 5 -25.19 -20.43 -16.34
CA ALA A 5 -23.78 -20.69 -15.99
C ALA A 5 -22.80 -20.31 -17.12
N SER A 6 -23.22 -20.39 -18.38
CA SER A 6 -22.38 -20.04 -19.53
C SER A 6 -22.17 -18.53 -19.70
N ARG A 7 -23.12 -17.70 -19.26
CA ARG A 7 -22.98 -16.25 -19.35
C ARG A 7 -22.00 -15.69 -18.33
N VAL A 8 -21.98 -16.23 -17.10
CA VAL A 8 -21.05 -15.76 -16.07
C VAL A 8 -19.60 -16.10 -16.44
N GLY A 9 -19.36 -17.28 -17.05
CA GLY A 9 -18.03 -17.63 -17.56
C GLY A 9 -17.57 -16.74 -18.69
N LEU A 10 -18.45 -16.42 -19.63
CA LEU A 10 -18.15 -15.50 -20.75
C LEU A 10 -17.91 -14.05 -20.27
N TYR A 11 -18.66 -13.58 -19.26
CA TYR A 11 -18.42 -12.25 -18.67
C TYR A 11 -17.07 -12.19 -17.93
N MET A 12 -16.69 -13.25 -17.23
CA MET A 12 -15.38 -13.32 -16.57
C MET A 12 -14.24 -13.35 -17.59
N GLU A 13 -14.34 -14.13 -18.66
CA GLU A 13 -13.34 -14.12 -19.73
C GLU A 13 -13.29 -12.77 -20.47
N PHE A 14 -14.42 -12.13 -20.74
CA PHE A 14 -14.44 -10.82 -21.41
C PHE A 14 -13.88 -9.70 -20.52
N VAL A 15 -14.11 -9.75 -19.21
CA VAL A 15 -13.53 -8.80 -18.24
C VAL A 15 -12.02 -8.99 -18.10
N VAL A 16 -11.53 -10.24 -18.13
CA VAL A 16 -10.09 -10.54 -18.03
C VAL A 16 -9.33 -10.22 -19.33
N TRP A 17 -9.94 -10.42 -20.51
CA TRP A 17 -9.32 -10.13 -21.81
C TRP A 17 -9.58 -8.71 -22.31
N GLY A 18 -10.63 -8.05 -21.82
CA GLY A 18 -10.93 -6.64 -22.13
C GLY A 18 -10.27 -5.64 -21.17
N MET A 19 -9.67 -6.10 -20.08
CA MET A 19 -8.82 -5.25 -19.25
C MET A 19 -7.55 -4.93 -20.02
N GLY A 20 -7.42 -3.68 -20.45
CA GLY A 20 -6.19 -3.20 -21.04
C GLY A 20 -5.05 -3.34 -20.03
N TRP A 21 -4.09 -4.20 -20.33
CA TRP A 21 -2.89 -4.37 -19.49
C TRP A 21 -2.19 -3.03 -19.25
N ALA A 22 -2.39 -2.06 -20.15
CA ALA A 22 -1.84 -0.72 -20.04
C ALA A 22 -2.40 0.01 -18.81
N GLU A 23 -3.70 -0.04 -18.57
CA GLU A 23 -4.36 0.60 -17.42
C GLU A 23 -3.90 -0.02 -16.11
N VAL A 24 -3.80 -1.35 -16.06
CA VAL A 24 -3.28 -2.07 -14.88
C VAL A 24 -1.83 -1.66 -14.57
N VAL A 25 -0.98 -1.58 -15.60
CA VAL A 25 0.42 -1.15 -15.43
C VAL A 25 0.51 0.31 -14.99
N VAL A 26 -0.32 1.19 -15.55
CA VAL A 26 -0.36 2.60 -15.12
C VAL A 26 -0.76 2.73 -13.66
N VAL A 27 -1.81 2.04 -13.23
CA VAL A 27 -2.25 2.04 -11.82
C VAL A 27 -1.18 1.45 -10.91
N ALA A 28 -0.57 0.33 -11.30
CA ALA A 28 0.49 -0.31 -10.54
C ALA A 28 1.73 0.60 -10.39
N ALA A 29 2.17 1.23 -11.48
CA ALA A 29 3.30 2.16 -11.47
C ALA A 29 3.00 3.40 -10.61
N THR A 30 1.79 3.94 -10.73
CA THR A 30 1.32 5.06 -9.91
C THR A 30 1.33 4.68 -8.42
N ALA A 31 0.72 3.53 -8.06
CA ALA A 31 0.69 3.06 -6.68
C ALA A 31 2.07 2.79 -6.08
N ALA A 32 3.01 2.29 -6.90
CA ALA A 32 4.39 2.04 -6.47
C ALA A 32 5.25 3.31 -6.43
N SER A 33 4.77 4.44 -6.94
CA SER A 33 5.51 5.71 -6.92
C SER A 33 5.37 6.42 -5.56
N PRO A 34 6.37 7.21 -5.13
CA PRO A 34 6.30 7.93 -3.85
C PRO A 34 5.27 9.07 -3.84
N VAL A 35 4.68 9.42 -4.97
CA VAL A 35 3.69 10.50 -5.12
C VAL A 35 2.30 9.94 -5.34
N GLY A 36 2.19 8.78 -6.00
CA GLY A 36 0.91 8.25 -6.48
C GLY A 36 0.11 7.47 -5.45
N GLU A 37 0.75 6.73 -4.59
CA GLU A 37 0.20 5.93 -3.49
C GLU A 37 -1.25 5.41 -3.65
N LEU A 38 -1.80 4.76 -2.63
CA LEU A 38 -3.13 4.15 -2.67
C LEU A 38 -4.24 5.18 -2.95
N LEU A 39 -4.15 6.36 -2.32
CA LEU A 39 -5.19 7.40 -2.41
C LEU A 39 -5.32 8.03 -3.81
N VAL A 40 -4.26 7.97 -4.62
CA VAL A 40 -4.26 8.46 -6.00
C VAL A 40 -4.47 7.31 -6.98
N ALA A 41 -3.80 6.18 -6.76
CA ALA A 41 -3.81 5.05 -7.69
C ALA A 41 -5.19 4.39 -7.79
N TYR A 42 -5.89 4.24 -6.67
CA TYR A 42 -7.22 3.62 -6.65
C TYR A 42 -8.26 4.43 -7.46
N PRO A 43 -8.46 5.74 -7.22
CA PRO A 43 -9.38 6.54 -8.05
C PRO A 43 -8.93 6.63 -9.51
N LEU A 44 -7.62 6.64 -9.78
CA LEU A 44 -7.10 6.60 -11.15
C LEU A 44 -7.53 5.33 -11.88
N GLY A 45 -7.46 4.17 -11.21
CA GLY A 45 -7.92 2.92 -11.78
C GLY A 45 -9.40 2.94 -12.14
N LEU A 46 -10.23 3.53 -11.28
CA LEU A 46 -11.66 3.71 -11.57
C LEU A 46 -11.88 4.66 -12.76
N ALA A 47 -11.11 5.75 -12.84
CA ALA A 47 -11.17 6.70 -13.95
C ALA A 47 -10.73 6.08 -15.28
N LEU A 48 -9.84 5.10 -15.24
CA LEU A 48 -9.40 4.33 -16.40
C LEU A 48 -10.38 3.18 -16.77
N GLY A 49 -11.47 3.01 -16.02
CA GLY A 49 -12.49 2.01 -16.29
C GLY A 49 -12.18 0.62 -15.72
N LEU A 50 -11.21 0.49 -14.84
CA LEU A 50 -10.96 -0.78 -14.14
C LEU A 50 -12.10 -1.09 -13.16
N ASP A 51 -12.41 -2.38 -13.04
CA ASP A 51 -13.31 -2.85 -11.98
C ASP A 51 -12.81 -2.38 -10.59
N PRO A 52 -13.71 -1.91 -9.70
CA PRO A 52 -13.32 -1.38 -8.39
C PRO A 52 -12.48 -2.35 -7.55
N LEU A 53 -12.78 -3.65 -7.58
CA LEU A 53 -12.02 -4.65 -6.85
C LEU A 53 -10.62 -4.85 -7.45
N VAL A 54 -10.53 -4.88 -8.79
CA VAL A 54 -9.24 -5.00 -9.50
C VAL A 54 -8.38 -3.78 -9.22
N SER A 55 -8.94 -2.57 -9.34
CA SER A 55 -8.24 -1.32 -9.02
C SER A 55 -7.71 -1.32 -7.58
N LEU A 56 -8.52 -1.78 -6.61
CA LEU A 56 -8.14 -1.91 -5.22
C LEU A 56 -6.96 -2.87 -5.04
N VAL A 57 -7.08 -4.09 -5.55
CA VAL A 57 -6.06 -5.13 -5.38
C VAL A 57 -4.74 -4.70 -6.00
N VAL A 58 -4.78 -4.18 -7.23
CA VAL A 58 -3.59 -3.68 -7.93
C VAL A 58 -2.94 -2.54 -7.14
N SER A 59 -3.72 -1.55 -6.68
CA SER A 59 -3.21 -0.40 -5.93
C SER A 59 -2.58 -0.82 -4.60
N VAL A 60 -3.24 -1.68 -3.82
CA VAL A 60 -2.72 -2.15 -2.52
C VAL A 60 -1.44 -2.96 -2.69
N LEU A 61 -1.44 -3.95 -3.60
CA LEU A 61 -0.28 -4.82 -3.79
C LEU A 61 0.92 -4.04 -4.35
N SER A 62 0.70 -3.17 -5.33
CA SER A 62 1.78 -2.38 -5.93
C SER A 62 2.35 -1.35 -4.94
N ASN A 63 1.52 -0.78 -4.08
CA ASN A 63 1.96 0.15 -3.03
C ASN A 63 2.74 -0.57 -1.91
N LEU A 64 2.54 -1.87 -1.73
CA LEU A 64 3.28 -2.67 -0.77
C LEU A 64 4.68 -3.10 -1.27
N VAL A 65 4.88 -3.21 -2.59
CA VAL A 65 6.15 -3.64 -3.21
C VAL A 65 7.36 -2.79 -2.76
N PRO A 66 7.29 -1.45 -2.66
CA PRO A 66 8.41 -0.64 -2.20
C PRO A 66 8.87 -0.93 -0.76
N VAL A 67 7.98 -1.43 0.11
CA VAL A 67 8.31 -1.64 1.53
C VAL A 67 9.49 -2.59 1.73
N PRO A 68 9.48 -3.84 1.21
CA PRO A 68 10.63 -4.74 1.38
C PRO A 68 11.89 -4.22 0.68
N LEU A 69 11.75 -3.50 -0.43
CA LEU A 69 12.89 -2.88 -1.12
C LEU A 69 13.54 -1.80 -0.25
N LEU A 70 12.72 -0.92 0.36
CA LEU A 70 13.19 0.10 1.29
C LEU A 70 13.82 -0.52 2.55
N LEU A 71 13.20 -1.55 3.12
CA LEU A 71 13.75 -2.25 4.28
C LEU A 71 15.13 -2.85 3.98
N ARG A 72 15.29 -3.46 2.80
CA ARG A 72 16.57 -4.01 2.34
C ARG A 72 17.60 -2.91 2.08
N PHE A 73 17.18 -1.81 1.46
CA PHE A 73 18.04 -0.64 1.22
C PHE A 73 18.49 0.00 2.54
N LEU A 74 17.59 0.21 3.49
CA LEU A 74 17.92 0.75 4.81
C LEU A 74 18.85 -0.16 5.59
N TRP A 75 18.68 -1.48 5.49
CA TRP A 75 19.61 -2.45 6.08
C TRP A 75 21.02 -2.32 5.47
N PHE A 76 21.13 -2.19 4.13
CA PHE A 76 22.40 -1.95 3.45
C PHE A 76 23.02 -0.63 3.88
N LEU A 77 22.25 0.45 3.95
CA LEU A 77 22.70 1.79 4.38
C LEU A 77 23.21 1.74 5.82
N ARG A 78 22.51 1.05 6.72
CA ARG A 78 22.92 0.87 8.12
C ARG A 78 24.26 0.16 8.24
N ARG A 79 24.52 -0.86 7.41
CA ARG A 79 25.83 -1.53 7.37
C ARG A 79 26.95 -0.60 6.88
N ARG A 80 26.66 0.28 5.94
CA ARG A 80 27.64 1.19 5.34
C ARG A 80 27.90 2.44 6.20
N PHE A 81 26.87 2.97 6.85
CA PHE A 81 26.91 4.20 7.65
C PHE A 81 26.57 3.96 9.12
N GLY A 82 27.10 2.89 9.72
CA GLY A 82 26.78 2.47 11.09
C GLY A 82 26.99 3.54 12.16
N ARG A 83 27.98 4.45 11.99
CA ARG A 83 28.22 5.57 12.92
C ARG A 83 27.07 6.57 12.93
N PHE A 84 26.52 6.89 11.78
CA PHE A 84 25.40 7.83 11.63
C PHE A 84 24.13 7.23 12.26
N PHE A 85 23.80 5.99 11.92
CA PHE A 85 22.64 5.31 12.48
C PHE A 85 22.77 5.09 14.00
N GLY A 86 23.95 4.74 14.51
CA GLY A 86 24.19 4.62 15.93
C GLY A 86 24.08 5.95 16.71
N TRP A 87 24.34 7.09 16.05
CA TRP A 87 24.11 8.41 16.63
C TRP A 87 22.60 8.74 16.68
N VAL A 88 21.85 8.45 15.61
CA VAL A 88 20.38 8.62 15.54
C VAL A 88 19.71 7.73 16.58
N GLU A 89 20.10 6.46 16.70
CA GLU A 89 19.53 5.53 17.68
C GLU A 89 19.80 5.93 19.12
N ARG A 90 20.99 6.45 19.44
CA ARG A 90 21.30 6.95 20.79
C ARG A 90 20.44 8.16 21.18
N ARG A 91 20.08 9.01 20.23
CA ARG A 91 19.14 10.11 20.46
C ARG A 91 17.68 9.66 20.41
N GLY A 92 17.38 8.60 19.64
CA GLY A 92 16.07 7.99 19.53
C GLY A 92 15.66 7.11 20.72
N GLY A 93 16.57 6.78 21.63
CA GLY A 93 16.27 6.00 22.84
C GLY A 93 15.16 6.57 23.74
N PHE A 94 14.85 7.85 23.59
CA PHE A 94 13.70 8.51 24.21
C PHE A 94 12.34 7.96 23.71
N TYR A 95 12.32 7.30 22.54
CA TYR A 95 11.09 6.86 21.87
C TYR A 95 10.65 5.44 22.23
N SER A 96 11.44 4.67 22.99
CA SER A 96 11.06 3.29 23.36
C SER A 96 9.79 3.23 24.21
N SER A 97 9.54 4.25 25.03
CA SER A 97 8.32 4.38 25.85
C SER A 97 7.08 4.72 25.01
N TYR A 98 7.27 5.43 23.89
CA TYR A 98 6.19 5.82 22.99
C TYR A 98 5.96 4.83 21.82
N ALA A 99 6.84 3.83 21.68
CA ALA A 99 6.73 2.85 20.59
C ALA A 99 5.39 2.13 20.59
N ARG A 100 4.81 1.87 21.75
CA ARG A 100 3.52 1.18 21.91
C ARG A 100 2.34 2.02 21.37
N TRP A 101 2.38 3.34 21.58
CA TRP A 101 1.38 4.28 21.06
C TRP A 101 1.65 4.72 19.63
N GLY A 102 2.88 4.57 19.16
CA GLY A 102 3.27 4.93 17.80
C GLY A 102 2.66 4.02 16.73
N LEU A 103 2.44 2.74 17.03
CA LEU A 103 1.88 1.80 16.03
C LEU A 103 0.51 2.22 15.48
N PRO A 104 -0.50 2.57 16.31
CA PRO A 104 -1.79 3.07 15.80
C PRO A 104 -1.65 4.36 15.00
N VAL A 105 -0.75 5.25 15.43
CA VAL A 105 -0.49 6.52 14.73
C VAL A 105 0.09 6.25 13.34
N PHE A 106 1.10 5.38 13.23
CA PHE A 106 1.67 5.01 11.93
C PHE A 106 0.65 4.28 11.06
N PHE A 107 -0.18 3.43 11.63
CA PHE A 107 -1.25 2.75 10.92
C PHE A 107 -2.23 3.74 10.27
N LEU A 108 -2.64 4.78 10.99
CA LEU A 108 -3.54 5.81 10.48
C LEU A 108 -2.85 6.77 9.50
N LEU A 109 -1.58 7.10 9.75
CA LEU A 109 -0.83 8.07 8.95
C LEU A 109 -0.28 7.48 7.65
N THR A 110 -0.12 6.17 7.54
CA THR A 110 0.48 5.52 6.35
C THR A 110 -0.11 6.01 5.02
N PRO A 111 -1.44 6.04 4.81
CA PRO A 111 -1.99 6.46 3.53
C PRO A 111 -1.92 7.98 3.29
N LEU A 112 -1.66 8.78 4.34
CA LEU A 112 -1.57 10.25 4.26
C LEU A 112 -0.12 10.72 4.10
N ALA A 113 0.79 10.12 4.87
CA ALA A 113 2.22 10.48 4.86
C ALA A 113 3.03 9.65 3.88
N GLY A 114 2.41 8.58 3.37
CA GLY A 114 3.02 7.70 2.42
C GLY A 114 3.79 6.53 3.00
N VAL A 115 3.77 5.44 2.26
CA VAL A 115 4.46 4.20 2.61
C VAL A 115 5.97 4.40 2.75
N TYR A 116 6.55 5.26 1.90
CA TYR A 116 8.00 5.55 1.92
C TYR A 116 8.41 6.28 3.20
N ALA A 117 7.72 7.39 3.51
CA ALA A 117 8.03 8.21 4.69
C ALA A 117 7.78 7.44 5.97
N THR A 118 6.63 6.77 6.09
CA THR A 118 6.27 5.99 7.28
C THR A 118 7.22 4.80 7.49
N THR A 119 7.63 4.09 6.44
CA THR A 119 8.62 3.02 6.53
C THR A 119 9.96 3.54 7.06
N LEU A 120 10.45 4.67 6.51
CA LEU A 120 11.69 5.28 6.96
C LEU A 120 11.62 5.70 8.43
N VAL A 121 10.57 6.43 8.81
CA VAL A 121 10.37 6.93 10.16
C VAL A 121 10.25 5.76 11.15
N MET A 122 9.42 4.76 10.89
CA MET A 122 9.31 3.57 11.75
C MET A 122 10.66 2.87 11.95
N ARG A 123 11.48 2.77 10.90
CA ARG A 123 12.84 2.19 11.01
C ARG A 123 13.78 3.03 11.84
N LEU A 124 13.68 4.36 11.77
CA LEU A 124 14.45 5.29 12.63
C LEU A 124 14.01 5.19 14.09
N PHE A 125 12.73 4.93 14.35
CA PHE A 125 12.20 4.66 15.69
C PHE A 125 12.57 3.26 16.23
N GLY A 126 13.30 2.44 15.48
CA GLY A 126 13.78 1.14 15.92
C GLY A 126 12.81 -0.02 15.73
N PHE A 127 11.67 0.17 15.08
CA PHE A 127 10.75 -0.93 14.80
C PHE A 127 11.42 -1.98 13.89
N SER A 128 11.15 -3.26 14.16
CA SER A 128 11.66 -4.36 13.33
C SER A 128 11.05 -4.28 11.91
N GLY A 129 11.79 -4.74 10.90
CA GLY A 129 11.30 -4.74 9.53
C GLY A 129 10.00 -5.52 9.35
N PHE A 130 9.83 -6.60 10.12
CA PHE A 130 8.61 -7.39 10.16
C PHE A 130 7.40 -6.58 10.65
N VAL A 131 7.54 -5.87 11.77
CA VAL A 131 6.48 -4.99 12.32
C VAL A 131 6.13 -3.90 11.31
N VAL A 132 7.13 -3.25 10.70
CA VAL A 132 6.92 -2.22 9.68
C VAL A 132 6.09 -2.78 8.52
N PHE A 133 6.47 -3.94 7.98
CA PHE A 133 5.75 -4.56 6.86
C PHE A 133 4.29 -4.86 7.20
N PHE A 134 4.01 -5.47 8.35
CA PHE A 134 2.63 -5.83 8.73
C PHE A 134 1.77 -4.62 9.08
N VAL A 135 2.33 -3.59 9.70
CA VAL A 135 1.61 -2.33 9.95
C VAL A 135 1.23 -1.66 8.64
N GLN A 136 2.15 -1.60 7.68
CA GLN A 136 1.90 -1.04 6.35
C GLN A 136 0.85 -1.85 5.59
N ALA A 137 1.00 -3.17 5.54
CA ALA A 137 0.05 -4.06 4.86
C ALA A 137 -1.36 -3.94 5.46
N GLY A 138 -1.47 -3.96 6.78
CA GLY A 138 -2.74 -3.81 7.48
C GLY A 138 -3.37 -2.43 7.26
N SER A 139 -2.57 -1.36 7.30
CA SER A 139 -3.02 0.00 7.02
C SER A 139 -3.57 0.13 5.60
N LEU A 140 -2.81 -0.31 4.60
CA LEU A 140 -3.22 -0.24 3.20
C LEU A 140 -4.49 -1.07 2.93
N ALA A 141 -4.60 -2.25 3.54
CA ALA A 141 -5.79 -3.09 3.42
C ALA A 141 -7.02 -2.42 4.05
N ALA A 142 -6.88 -1.85 5.25
CA ALA A 142 -7.97 -1.19 5.96
C ALA A 142 -8.46 0.06 5.20
N TRP A 143 -7.55 0.94 4.80
CA TRP A 143 -7.90 2.14 4.03
C TRP A 143 -8.40 1.80 2.62
N GLY A 144 -7.84 0.77 1.99
CA GLY A 144 -8.34 0.24 0.74
C GLY A 144 -9.78 -0.25 0.85
N ALA A 145 -10.11 -0.97 1.94
CA ALA A 145 -11.48 -1.40 2.20
C ALA A 145 -12.44 -0.22 2.41
N VAL A 146 -12.00 0.83 3.13
CA VAL A 146 -12.79 2.05 3.31
C VAL A 146 -13.07 2.73 1.96
N LEU A 147 -12.07 2.87 1.10
CA LEU A 147 -12.22 3.44 -0.23
C LEU A 147 -13.15 2.61 -1.11
N TYR A 148 -13.02 1.29 -1.07
CA TYR A 148 -13.88 0.38 -1.81
C TYR A 148 -15.35 0.47 -1.37
N LEU A 149 -15.61 0.48 -0.06
CA LEU A 149 -16.96 0.64 0.48
C LEU A 149 -17.55 2.01 0.14
N ALA A 150 -16.72 3.06 0.14
CA ALA A 150 -17.16 4.39 -0.28
C ALA A 150 -17.59 4.41 -1.74
N THR A 151 -16.87 3.73 -2.63
CA THR A 151 -17.27 3.63 -4.05
C THR A 151 -18.56 2.86 -4.22
N LEU A 152 -18.76 1.74 -3.54
CA LEU A 152 -20.01 0.99 -3.58
C LEU A 152 -21.20 1.83 -3.08
N GLY A 153 -21.03 2.61 -2.01
CA GLY A 153 -22.04 3.51 -1.48
C GLY A 153 -22.43 4.63 -2.47
N VAL A 154 -21.48 5.16 -3.22
CA VAL A 154 -21.75 6.19 -4.25
C VAL A 154 -22.47 5.62 -5.47
N PHE A 155 -22.14 4.40 -5.89
CA PHE A 155 -22.77 3.76 -7.06
C PHE A 155 -24.12 3.10 -6.73
N SER A 156 -24.49 2.96 -5.45
CA SER A 156 -25.76 2.39 -5.01
C SER A 156 -26.84 3.44 -4.67
N ALA A 157 -26.49 4.71 -4.68
CA ALA A 157 -27.40 5.85 -4.45
C ALA A 157 -27.86 6.48 -5.77
#